data_b5da5fa4f51660abd900d6f892de153f
#
_entry.id   b5da5fa4f51660abd900d6f892de153f
#
_cell.length_a   1.000
_cell.length_b   1.000
_cell.length_c   1.000
_cell.angle_alpha   90.00
_cell.angle_beta   90.00
_cell.angle_gamma   90.00
#
_symmetry.space_group_name_H-M   'P 1'
#
loop_
_entity.id
_entity.type
_entity.pdbx_description
1 polymer ?
#
loop_
_entity_poly.entity_id
_entity_poly.type
_entity_poly.pdbx_seq_one_letter_code
_entity_poly.pdbx_strand_id
1 'polypeptide(L)'
;MLNLTTFRVMLAACGLCLAVPAFAQSQSTNKPDIDLYAHMSGNCRILKVAGHDFACKVVAYFHSEKGRANFTVALDDPVDDSHVISFSGEYGHRTQENLYVLAVDRMEVKSKDRPKVDGLPVPAVELSDGVCRQAGNFATRLVSSITCSATDRNGRSYELQFESDGSPIALHRVRLSPPTIRMDPYR
;
A
#
# COMPACT_ATOMS: atom_id res chain seq x y z
N MET A 1 19.21 -73.05 -49.59
CA MET A 1 18.31 -72.37 -50.49
C MET A 1 18.21 -70.90 -50.05
N LEU A 2 18.98 -70.12 -50.68
CA LEU A 2 18.81 -68.96 -51.55
C LEU A 2 17.57 -68.14 -51.22
N ASN A 3 17.77 -66.90 -50.87
CA ASN A 3 17.39 -65.70 -51.60
C ASN A 3 17.84 -64.48 -50.84
N LEU A 4 18.74 -63.73 -51.24
CA LEU A 4 18.86 -62.76 -52.31
C LEU A 4 18.05 -61.47 -52.03
N THR A 5 18.84 -60.45 -51.68
CA THR A 5 18.79 -59.04 -52.16
C THR A 5 17.52 -58.21 -51.98
N THR A 6 17.68 -57.08 -51.35
CA THR A 6 17.79 -55.83 -52.12
C THR A 6 18.22 -54.66 -51.24
N PHE A 7 19.28 -54.01 -51.64
CA PHE A 7 19.85 -52.76 -51.17
C PHE A 7 18.95 -51.61 -51.64
N ARG A 8 18.38 -50.87 -50.74
CA ARG A 8 17.79 -49.56 -51.05
C ARG A 8 18.46 -48.49 -50.22
N VAL A 9 19.30 -47.79 -50.96
CA VAL A 9 19.86 -46.51 -50.53
C VAL A 9 18.72 -45.51 -50.44
N MET A 10 18.49 -45.00 -49.24
CA MET A 10 17.65 -43.80 -49.07
C MET A 10 18.54 -42.67 -48.60
N LEU A 11 18.65 -41.67 -49.47
CA LEU A 11 19.27 -40.37 -49.17
C LEU A 11 18.56 -39.74 -47.97
N ALA A 12 19.29 -39.50 -46.89
CA ALA A 12 18.86 -38.66 -45.81
C ALA A 12 19.16 -37.21 -46.20
N ALA A 13 18.12 -36.47 -46.52
CA ALA A 13 18.18 -35.01 -46.66
C ALA A 13 18.27 -34.41 -45.25
N CYS A 14 19.46 -33.92 -44.89
CA CYS A 14 19.71 -33.10 -43.71
C CYS A 14 19.01 -31.76 -43.90
N GLY A 15 17.80 -31.62 -43.34
CA GLY A 15 17.17 -30.31 -43.13
C GLY A 15 17.80 -29.61 -41.97
N LEU A 16 18.65 -28.62 -42.24
CA LEU A 16 19.10 -27.68 -41.20
C LEU A 16 17.88 -26.85 -40.73
N CYS A 17 17.30 -27.22 -39.60
CA CYS A 17 16.41 -26.33 -38.87
C CYS A 17 17.22 -25.24 -38.19
N LEU A 18 17.26 -24.06 -38.77
CA LEU A 18 17.73 -22.85 -38.13
C LEU A 18 16.75 -22.50 -36.99
N ALA A 19 17.10 -22.87 -35.76
CA ALA A 19 16.38 -22.44 -34.58
C ALA A 19 16.63 -20.93 -34.38
N VAL A 20 15.67 -20.11 -34.76
CA VAL A 20 15.65 -18.67 -34.44
C VAL A 20 15.38 -18.56 -32.95
N PRO A 21 16.29 -17.97 -32.14
CA PRO A 21 15.99 -17.72 -30.75
C PRO A 21 14.84 -16.69 -30.70
N ALA A 22 13.67 -17.12 -30.24
CA ALA A 22 12.61 -16.21 -29.88
C ALA A 22 13.07 -15.41 -28.66
N PHE A 23 13.52 -14.19 -28.87
CA PHE A 23 13.67 -13.22 -27.80
C PHE A 23 12.27 -12.98 -27.22
N ALA A 24 11.99 -13.62 -26.08
CA ALA A 24 10.84 -13.27 -25.27
C ALA A 24 11.06 -11.82 -24.81
N GLN A 25 10.44 -10.88 -25.50
CA GLN A 25 10.28 -9.52 -25.04
C GLN A 25 9.45 -9.61 -23.74
N SER A 26 10.13 -9.48 -22.61
CA SER A 26 9.50 -9.22 -21.32
C SER A 26 8.75 -7.90 -21.50
N GLN A 27 7.46 -7.98 -21.83
CA GLN A 27 6.57 -6.84 -21.73
C GLN A 27 6.50 -6.49 -20.25
N SER A 28 7.29 -5.52 -19.85
CA SER A 28 7.06 -4.77 -18.63
C SER A 28 5.64 -4.20 -18.77
N THR A 29 4.68 -4.91 -18.23
CA THR A 29 3.34 -4.36 -18.04
C THR A 29 3.54 -3.22 -17.03
N ASN A 30 3.66 -1.99 -17.54
CA ASN A 30 3.50 -0.78 -16.75
C ASN A 30 2.07 -0.78 -16.19
N LYS A 31 1.88 -1.55 -15.12
CA LYS A 31 0.66 -1.50 -14.34
C LYS A 31 0.61 -0.10 -13.74
N PRO A 32 -0.43 0.71 -14.04
CA PRO A 32 -0.49 2.07 -13.51
C PRO A 32 -0.44 2.02 -11.98
N ASP A 33 0.42 2.86 -11.41
CA ASP A 33 0.55 3.04 -9.95
C ASP A 33 -0.79 3.60 -9.44
N ILE A 34 -1.65 2.74 -8.88
CA ILE A 34 -2.98 3.11 -8.41
C ILE A 34 -2.95 3.15 -6.90
N ASP A 35 -2.89 4.34 -6.34
CA ASP A 35 -3.07 4.52 -4.92
C ASP A 35 -4.55 4.45 -4.56
N LEU A 36 -4.84 3.70 -3.52
CA LEU A 36 -6.16 3.57 -2.95
C LEU A 36 -6.23 4.44 -1.68
N TYR A 37 -7.22 5.29 -1.63
CA TYR A 37 -7.51 6.14 -0.50
C TYR A 37 -8.96 5.95 -0.05
N ALA A 38 -9.16 5.72 1.24
CA ALA A 38 -10.49 5.53 1.80
C ALA A 38 -10.68 6.43 3.03
N HIS A 39 -11.76 7.18 3.05
CA HIS A 39 -12.24 7.93 4.20
C HIS A 39 -13.30 7.16 4.95
N MET A 40 -13.22 7.21 6.30
CA MET A 40 -14.14 6.55 7.20
C MET A 40 -14.68 7.55 8.21
N SER A 41 -16.01 7.61 8.31
CA SER A 41 -16.73 8.41 9.29
C SER A 41 -17.00 7.60 10.54
N GLY A 42 -16.87 8.22 11.71
CA GLY A 42 -17.09 7.55 12.99
C GLY A 42 -16.40 8.30 14.14
N ASN A 43 -16.14 7.57 15.21
CA ASN A 43 -15.56 8.12 16.44
C ASN A 43 -14.35 7.32 16.88
N CYS A 44 -13.31 8.00 17.38
CA CYS A 44 -12.23 7.37 18.12
C CYS A 44 -12.66 7.24 19.59
N ARG A 45 -12.73 6.00 20.08
CA ARG A 45 -12.88 5.72 21.51
C ARG A 45 -11.60 5.92 22.26
N ILE A 46 -10.48 5.55 21.61
CA ILE A 46 -9.12 5.73 22.12
C ILE A 46 -8.26 6.24 20.97
N LEU A 47 -7.52 7.29 21.22
CA LEU A 47 -6.42 7.74 20.38
C LEU A 47 -5.30 8.24 21.29
N LYS A 48 -4.23 7.44 21.41
CA LYS A 48 -3.03 7.80 22.15
C LYS A 48 -1.85 7.99 21.20
N VAL A 49 -1.13 9.08 21.39
CA VAL A 49 0.05 9.44 20.61
C VAL A 49 1.20 9.72 21.58
N ALA A 50 2.20 8.85 21.60
CA ALA A 50 3.32 8.92 22.50
C ALA A 50 2.90 9.05 23.99
N GLY A 51 1.81 8.33 24.36
CA GLY A 51 1.26 8.33 25.71
C GLY A 51 0.28 9.45 26.05
N HIS A 52 0.02 10.41 25.14
CA HIS A 52 -0.97 11.48 25.30
C HIS A 52 -2.29 11.14 24.62
N ASP A 53 -3.40 11.46 25.28
CA ASP A 53 -4.74 11.23 24.74
C ASP A 53 -5.16 12.39 23.83
N PHE A 54 -5.77 12.04 22.68
CA PHE A 54 -6.34 12.96 21.71
C PHE A 54 -7.75 12.51 21.30
N ALA A 55 -8.56 13.44 20.86
CA ALA A 55 -9.74 13.12 20.04
C ALA A 55 -9.32 13.02 18.56
N CYS A 56 -10.08 12.28 17.75
CA CYS A 56 -9.85 12.25 16.32
C CYS A 56 -10.94 13.00 15.55
N LYS A 57 -10.55 13.59 14.42
CA LYS A 57 -11.46 14.21 13.46
C LYS A 57 -11.85 13.24 12.35
N VAL A 58 -10.86 12.56 11.79
CA VAL A 58 -11.02 11.71 10.62
C VAL A 58 -10.02 10.56 10.68
N VAL A 59 -10.48 9.37 10.27
CA VAL A 59 -9.61 8.22 10.01
C VAL A 59 -9.65 7.90 8.53
N ALA A 60 -8.49 7.69 7.94
CA ALA A 60 -8.32 7.34 6.55
C ALA A 60 -7.44 6.10 6.41
N TYR A 61 -7.65 5.36 5.33
CA TYR A 61 -6.77 4.29 4.88
C TYR A 61 -6.14 4.70 3.57
N PHE A 62 -4.85 4.48 3.45
CA PHE A 62 -4.09 4.70 2.23
C PHE A 62 -3.31 3.44 1.87
N HIS A 63 -3.32 3.05 0.61
CA HIS A 63 -2.54 1.93 0.10
C HIS A 63 -1.84 2.32 -1.19
N SER A 64 -0.51 2.26 -1.19
CA SER A 64 0.31 2.47 -2.38
C SER A 64 0.52 1.15 -3.12
N GLU A 65 0.68 1.19 -4.43
CA GLU A 65 1.01 0.02 -5.25
C GLU A 65 2.37 -0.59 -4.93
N LYS A 66 3.23 0.14 -4.23
CA LYS A 66 4.47 -0.38 -3.69
C LYS A 66 4.27 -1.31 -2.48
N GLY A 67 2.99 -1.61 -2.15
CA GLY A 67 2.61 -2.54 -1.10
C GLY A 67 2.56 -1.96 0.31
N ARG A 68 2.83 -0.66 0.48
CA ARG A 68 2.71 0.00 1.78
C ARG A 68 1.29 0.46 2.03
N ALA A 69 0.79 0.17 3.23
CA ALA A 69 -0.51 0.63 3.69
C ALA A 69 -0.37 1.48 4.96
N ASN A 70 -1.27 2.44 5.12
CA ASN A 70 -1.30 3.35 6.26
C ASN A 70 -2.73 3.47 6.78
N PHE A 71 -2.89 3.40 8.11
CA PHE A 71 -4.06 3.96 8.79
C PHE A 71 -3.66 5.32 9.34
N THR A 72 -4.26 6.36 8.80
CA THR A 72 -3.91 7.76 9.07
C THR A 72 -5.03 8.42 9.83
N VAL A 73 -4.68 9.15 10.88
CA VAL A 73 -5.63 9.82 11.78
C VAL A 73 -5.30 11.30 11.87
N ALA A 74 -6.27 12.15 11.57
CA ALA A 74 -6.19 13.58 11.88
C ALA A 74 -6.65 13.78 13.33
N LEU A 75 -5.77 14.36 14.15
CA LEU A 75 -6.04 14.63 15.55
C LEU A 75 -6.89 15.88 15.72
N ASP A 76 -7.77 15.87 16.70
CA ASP A 76 -8.42 17.09 17.19
C ASP A 76 -7.50 17.78 18.22
N ASP A 77 -6.44 18.41 17.67
CA ASP A 77 -5.46 19.12 18.45
C ASP A 77 -5.76 20.64 18.38
N PRO A 78 -6.14 21.27 19.51
CA PRO A 78 -6.50 22.70 19.50
C PRO A 78 -5.30 23.62 19.22
N VAL A 79 -4.08 23.09 19.35
CA VAL A 79 -2.85 23.84 19.12
C VAL A 79 -2.32 23.66 17.71
N ASP A 80 -2.60 22.50 17.07
CA ASP A 80 -2.09 22.15 15.75
C ASP A 80 -3.14 21.40 14.91
N ASP A 81 -3.86 22.12 14.07
CA ASP A 81 -4.88 21.58 13.17
C ASP A 81 -4.29 20.70 12.04
N SER A 82 -2.98 20.76 11.84
CA SER A 82 -2.24 19.93 10.88
C SER A 82 -1.68 18.62 11.47
N HIS A 83 -1.96 18.36 12.77
CA HIS A 83 -1.43 17.20 13.46
C HIS A 83 -2.07 15.91 12.94
N VAL A 84 -1.24 15.08 12.32
CA VAL A 84 -1.66 13.81 11.71
C VAL A 84 -0.68 12.73 12.10
N ILE A 85 -1.19 11.56 12.45
CA ILE A 85 -0.38 10.35 12.66
C ILE A 85 -0.78 9.25 11.67
N SER A 86 0.20 8.40 11.33
CA SER A 86 -0.03 7.23 10.50
C SER A 86 0.64 6.00 11.08
N PHE A 87 -0.14 4.93 11.22
CA PHE A 87 0.35 3.58 11.44
C PHE A 87 0.65 2.97 10.08
N SER A 88 1.93 2.75 9.77
CA SER A 88 2.41 2.39 8.45
C SER A 88 3.08 1.02 8.43
N GLY A 89 2.85 0.24 7.36
CA GLY A 89 3.46 -1.07 7.18
C GLY A 89 3.41 -1.56 5.72
N GLU A 90 4.21 -2.59 5.40
CA GLU A 90 4.34 -3.11 4.02
C GLU A 90 3.52 -4.38 3.77
N TYR A 91 3.19 -5.14 4.81
CA TYR A 91 2.64 -6.49 4.66
C TYR A 91 1.22 -6.59 5.21
N GLY A 92 0.33 -5.76 4.65
CA GLY A 92 -1.08 -5.87 4.97
C GLY A 92 -1.74 -7.05 4.24
N HIS A 93 -2.52 -7.85 4.94
CA HIS A 93 -3.21 -9.00 4.36
C HIS A 93 -4.57 -9.25 5.01
N ARG A 94 -5.44 -9.95 4.28
CA ARG A 94 -6.70 -10.42 4.83
C ARG A 94 -6.51 -11.80 5.46
N THR A 95 -6.90 -11.92 6.72
CA THR A 95 -6.88 -13.20 7.44
C THR A 95 -8.22 -13.93 7.34
N GLN A 96 -9.30 -13.16 7.18
CA GLN A 96 -10.67 -13.63 7.01
C GLN A 96 -11.38 -12.69 6.01
N GLU A 97 -12.56 -13.06 5.55
CA GLU A 97 -13.32 -12.28 4.57
C GLU A 97 -13.49 -10.81 5.00
N ASN A 98 -13.73 -10.57 6.30
CA ASN A 98 -13.98 -9.25 6.86
C ASN A 98 -12.92 -8.79 7.88
N LEU A 99 -11.72 -9.38 7.85
CA LEU A 99 -10.64 -8.97 8.75
C LEU A 99 -9.35 -8.73 7.97
N TYR A 100 -8.90 -7.49 7.95
CA TYR A 100 -7.61 -7.08 7.41
C TYR A 100 -6.64 -6.80 8.55
N VAL A 101 -5.40 -7.30 8.42
CA VAL A 101 -4.32 -7.11 9.39
C VAL A 101 -3.14 -6.45 8.71
N LEU A 102 -2.60 -5.40 9.32
CA LEU A 102 -1.40 -4.70 8.90
C LEU A 102 -0.36 -4.80 10.01
N ALA A 103 0.79 -5.42 9.73
CA ALA A 103 1.95 -5.30 10.59
C ALA A 103 2.52 -3.88 10.46
N VAL A 104 2.59 -3.16 11.58
CA VAL A 104 3.12 -1.79 11.62
C VAL A 104 4.63 -1.85 11.82
N ASP A 105 5.40 -1.23 10.91
CA ASP A 105 6.85 -1.14 10.98
C ASP A 105 7.35 0.27 11.33
N ARG A 106 6.47 1.27 11.25
CA ARG A 106 6.77 2.66 11.61
C ARG A 106 5.52 3.47 11.94
N MET A 107 5.73 4.47 12.76
CA MET A 107 4.80 5.58 12.95
C MET A 107 5.29 6.79 12.17
N GLU A 108 4.38 7.50 11.50
CA GLU A 108 4.67 8.77 10.85
C GLU A 108 3.86 9.86 11.56
N VAL A 109 4.56 10.91 12.01
CA VAL A 109 3.95 12.02 12.74
C VAL A 109 4.19 13.31 11.95
N LYS A 110 3.11 13.97 11.59
CA LYS A 110 3.11 15.27 10.90
C LYS A 110 2.51 16.33 11.82
N SER A 111 3.19 17.44 12.00
CA SER A 111 2.74 18.59 12.77
C SER A 111 3.27 19.89 12.19
N LYS A 112 2.70 21.02 12.57
CA LYS A 112 3.12 22.37 12.14
C LYS A 112 4.57 22.70 12.50
N ASP A 113 5.07 22.12 13.61
CA ASP A 113 6.41 22.40 14.13
C ASP A 113 7.50 21.60 13.41
N ARG A 114 7.13 20.74 12.46
CA ARG A 114 8.09 19.98 11.67
C ARG A 114 8.78 20.84 10.62
N PRO A 115 10.03 20.53 10.24
CA PRO A 115 10.68 21.14 9.10
C PRO A 115 9.81 21.06 7.84
N LYS A 116 9.81 22.10 7.04
CA LYS A 116 9.00 22.17 5.81
C LYS A 116 9.90 22.06 4.59
N VAL A 117 9.43 21.30 3.59
CA VAL A 117 9.99 21.25 2.24
C VAL A 117 8.87 21.66 1.28
N ASP A 118 9.13 22.65 0.45
CA ASP A 118 8.14 23.25 -0.47
C ASP A 118 6.84 23.67 0.24
N GLY A 119 6.96 24.19 1.47
CA GLY A 119 5.84 24.65 2.29
C GLY A 119 5.07 23.56 3.02
N LEU A 120 5.38 22.28 2.79
CA LEU A 120 4.72 21.14 3.44
C LEU A 120 5.57 20.57 4.59
N PRO A 121 4.98 20.30 5.78
CA PRO A 121 5.69 19.66 6.87
C PRO A 121 6.20 18.28 6.46
N VAL A 122 7.47 18.01 6.73
CA VAL A 122 8.07 16.68 6.54
C VAL A 122 7.70 15.80 7.74
N PRO A 123 7.05 14.65 7.54
CA PRO A 123 6.71 13.75 8.64
C PRO A 123 7.94 13.29 9.41
N ALA A 124 7.84 13.19 10.73
CA ALA A 124 8.77 12.39 11.51
C ALA A 124 8.44 10.92 11.29
N VAL A 125 9.46 10.12 11.04
CA VAL A 125 9.33 8.68 10.87
C VAL A 125 10.01 8.00 12.05
N GLU A 126 9.24 7.26 12.85
CA GLU A 126 9.71 6.53 14.02
C GLU A 126 9.52 5.04 13.77
N LEU A 127 10.64 4.28 13.71
CA LEU A 127 10.58 2.83 13.59
C LEU A 127 9.84 2.25 14.80
N SER A 128 8.87 1.41 14.53
CA SER A 128 7.94 0.92 15.54
C SER A 128 7.54 -0.53 15.25
N ASP A 129 7.18 -1.25 16.27
CA ASP A 129 6.57 -2.57 16.16
C ASP A 129 5.12 -2.49 16.60
N GLY A 130 4.23 -3.04 15.77
CA GLY A 130 2.82 -2.98 16.08
C GLY A 130 1.92 -3.70 15.09
N VAL A 131 0.63 -3.55 15.30
CA VAL A 131 -0.38 -4.16 14.45
C VAL A 131 -1.62 -3.30 14.37
N CYS A 132 -2.19 -3.18 13.17
CA CYS A 132 -3.54 -2.69 12.97
C CYS A 132 -4.44 -3.84 12.53
N ARG A 133 -5.68 -3.83 13.02
CA ARG A 133 -6.76 -4.71 12.60
C ARG A 133 -7.95 -3.87 12.17
N GLN A 134 -8.48 -4.17 10.99
CA GLN A 134 -9.68 -3.54 10.46
C GLN A 134 -10.74 -4.60 10.28
N ALA A 135 -11.88 -4.43 10.94
CA ALA A 135 -13.07 -5.24 10.72
C ALA A 135 -13.94 -4.60 9.64
N GLY A 136 -14.36 -5.41 8.67
CA GLY A 136 -15.12 -4.99 7.50
C GLY A 136 -14.32 -5.09 6.21
N ASN A 137 -14.93 -4.67 5.11
CA ASN A 137 -14.36 -4.87 3.78
C ASN A 137 -14.51 -3.61 2.91
N PHE A 138 -13.41 -3.09 2.40
CA PHE A 138 -13.42 -1.95 1.47
C PHE A 138 -14.17 -2.25 0.16
N ALA A 139 -14.19 -3.51 -0.30
CA ALA A 139 -14.92 -3.87 -1.52
C ALA A 139 -16.43 -3.70 -1.36
N THR A 140 -16.96 -4.00 -0.17
CA THR A 140 -18.38 -3.79 0.17
C THR A 140 -18.64 -2.37 0.69
N ARG A 141 -17.61 -1.55 0.84
CA ARG A 141 -17.64 -0.20 1.42
C ARG A 141 -18.16 -0.15 2.87
N LEU A 142 -18.03 -1.24 3.59
CA LEU A 142 -18.44 -1.34 4.98
C LEU A 142 -17.21 -1.67 5.84
N VAL A 143 -16.86 -0.74 6.71
CA VAL A 143 -15.88 -0.93 7.79
C VAL A 143 -16.60 -0.66 9.09
N SER A 144 -16.46 -1.55 10.05
CA SER A 144 -17.08 -1.40 11.37
C SER A 144 -16.13 -0.81 12.39
N SER A 145 -14.87 -1.24 12.37
CA SER A 145 -13.88 -0.76 13.34
C SER A 145 -12.44 -0.88 12.83
N ILE A 146 -11.58 -0.08 13.43
CA ILE A 146 -10.13 -0.15 13.27
C ILE A 146 -9.49 -0.09 14.64
N THR A 147 -8.60 -1.03 14.94
CA THR A 147 -7.79 -1.02 16.15
C THR A 147 -6.32 -1.09 15.76
N CYS A 148 -5.52 -0.16 16.25
CA CYS A 148 -4.08 -0.17 16.06
C CYS A 148 -3.37 -0.08 17.41
N SER A 149 -2.25 -0.77 17.53
CA SER A 149 -1.30 -0.57 18.63
C SER A 149 0.11 -0.65 18.07
N ALA A 150 0.98 0.24 18.50
CA ALA A 150 2.39 0.25 18.13
C ALA A 150 3.23 0.82 19.27
N THR A 151 4.50 0.41 19.33
CA THR A 151 5.50 0.97 20.25
C THR A 151 6.75 1.30 19.45
N ASP A 152 7.27 2.51 19.60
CA ASP A 152 8.50 2.90 18.95
C ASP A 152 9.74 2.41 19.73
N ARG A 153 10.92 2.61 19.11
CA ARG A 153 12.20 2.19 19.72
C ARG A 153 12.54 2.91 21.01
N ASN A 154 11.88 4.03 21.30
CA ASN A 154 12.05 4.81 22.53
C ASN A 154 11.05 4.39 23.61
N GLY A 155 10.22 3.35 23.36
CA GLY A 155 9.20 2.87 24.27
C GLY A 155 7.93 3.72 24.32
N ARG A 156 7.74 4.67 23.39
CA ARG A 156 6.51 5.47 23.33
C ARG A 156 5.41 4.63 22.68
N SER A 157 4.23 4.62 23.29
CA SER A 157 3.08 3.85 22.83
C SER A 157 2.14 4.70 21.97
N TYR A 158 1.52 4.05 20.99
CA TYR A 158 0.52 4.60 20.08
C TYR A 158 -0.66 3.64 20.04
N GLU A 159 -1.86 4.15 20.25
CA GLU A 159 -3.09 3.35 20.24
C GLU A 159 -4.20 4.06 19.47
N LEU A 160 -4.95 3.30 18.70
CA LEU A 160 -6.17 3.74 18.02
C LEU A 160 -7.26 2.71 18.23
N GLN A 161 -8.43 3.14 18.68
CA GLN A 161 -9.67 2.40 18.62
C GLN A 161 -10.74 3.29 17.97
N PHE A 162 -11.03 2.99 16.71
CA PHE A 162 -12.02 3.69 15.90
C PHE A 162 -13.24 2.81 15.69
N GLU A 163 -14.42 3.37 15.81
CA GLU A 163 -15.69 2.76 15.45
C GLU A 163 -16.39 3.61 14.38
N SER A 164 -16.76 2.95 13.28
CA SER A 164 -17.52 3.58 12.21
C SER A 164 -18.94 3.91 12.66
N ASP A 165 -19.49 4.98 12.12
CA ASP A 165 -20.92 5.33 12.29
C ASP A 165 -21.86 4.54 11.36
N GLY A 166 -21.31 3.59 10.59
CA GLY A 166 -22.05 2.79 9.62
C GLY A 166 -22.22 3.45 8.25
N SER A 167 -21.74 4.67 8.08
CA SER A 167 -21.76 5.34 6.78
C SER A 167 -20.87 4.59 5.77
N PRO A 168 -21.28 4.48 4.49
CA PRO A 168 -20.46 3.89 3.45
C PRO A 168 -19.15 4.66 3.30
N ILE A 169 -18.04 3.92 3.23
CA ILE A 169 -16.73 4.54 3.02
C ILE A 169 -16.65 5.24 1.65
N ALA A 170 -16.09 6.44 1.67
CA ALA A 170 -15.68 7.13 0.46
C ALA A 170 -14.35 6.54 -0.03
N LEU A 171 -14.41 5.78 -1.12
CA LEU A 171 -13.25 5.12 -1.72
C LEU A 171 -12.81 5.86 -2.96
N HIS A 172 -11.56 6.33 -2.98
CA HIS A 172 -10.95 7.02 -4.10
C HIS A 172 -9.74 6.25 -4.61
N ARG A 173 -9.61 6.15 -5.94
CA ARG A 173 -8.41 5.66 -6.60
C ARG A 173 -7.70 6.84 -7.23
N VAL A 174 -6.49 7.12 -6.78
CA VAL A 174 -5.65 8.16 -7.34
C VAL A 174 -4.74 7.49 -8.38
N ARG A 175 -4.95 7.81 -9.66
CA ARG A 175 -4.01 7.41 -10.72
C ARG A 175 -2.91 8.47 -10.75
N LEU A 176 -1.69 8.10 -10.46
CA LEU A 176 -0.55 8.94 -10.76
C LEU A 176 -0.39 8.94 -12.29
N SER A 177 -0.73 10.04 -12.94
CA SER A 177 -0.39 10.22 -14.34
C SER A 177 1.13 10.12 -14.46
N PRO A 178 1.69 9.32 -15.40
CA PRO A 178 3.12 9.31 -15.63
C PRO A 178 3.58 10.75 -15.89
N PRO A 179 4.75 11.16 -15.37
CA PRO A 179 5.25 12.51 -15.60
C PRO A 179 5.31 12.72 -17.12
N THR A 180 4.54 13.71 -17.60
CA THR A 180 4.62 14.12 -18.99
C THR A 180 6.03 14.64 -19.17
N ILE A 181 6.89 13.91 -19.87
CA ILE A 181 8.19 14.40 -20.29
C ILE A 181 7.85 15.61 -21.19
N ARG A 182 7.91 16.80 -20.62
CA ARG A 182 7.89 18.02 -21.44
C ARG A 182 9.14 17.92 -22.32
N MET A 183 8.92 17.61 -23.59
CA MET A 183 9.99 17.80 -24.58
C MET A 183 10.42 19.26 -24.46
N ASP A 184 11.69 19.46 -24.21
CA ASP A 184 12.30 20.79 -24.20
C ASP A 184 11.98 21.44 -25.55
N PRO A 185 11.19 22.55 -25.59
CA PRO A 185 10.82 23.19 -26.86
C PRO A 185 12.00 23.83 -27.57
N TYR A 186 13.21 23.75 -26.99
CA TYR A 186 14.45 24.37 -27.54
C TYR A 186 15.49 23.31 -27.97
N ARG A 187 15.08 22.04 -28.10
CA ARG A 187 15.90 20.99 -28.68
C ARG A 187 15.42 20.57 -30.04
#